data_1366c9e2412925da230f1721eb498212
#
_entry.id   1366c9e2412925da230f1721eb498212
#
_cell.length_a   1.000
_cell.length_b   1.000
_cell.length_c   1.000
_cell.angle_alpha   90.00
_cell.angle_beta   90.00
_cell.angle_gamma   90.00
#
_symmetry.space_group_name_H-M   'P 1'
#
loop_
_entity.id
_entity.type
_entity.pdbx_description
1 polymer ?
#
loop_
_entity_poly.entity_id
_entity_poly.type
_entity_poly.pdbx_seq_one_letter_code
_entity_poly.pdbx_strand_id
1 'polypeptide(L)'
;YNGNILALSGGYSFHKSEFNRATQAKRQPGSAFKPIVYLAALNEGYTPSTLILDAPYVVDQGPGLPKWKPSNYTDEFYGLTTMRTGIEKSRNLMTVRLANKIGMENILNMASKFNINEGFDNKLSMSLGSGVITLRDLTNAYAIIANGGKKIESKFITSIYNRNGNKIRDTSLKKCNECIIDSIPLKIEIPNLDEEENLVVDPRLAYQITSMMEGVIQRGTAKKLKDLDVPIAGK
;
A
#
# COMPACT_ATOMS: atom_id res chain seq x y z
N TYR A 1 12.91 -5.89 3.92
CA TYR A 1 12.93 -6.80 2.77
C TYR A 1 12.41 -8.20 3.10
N ASN A 2 12.45 -8.64 4.38
CA ASN A 2 12.08 -9.98 4.82
C ASN A 2 10.74 -10.08 5.57
N GLY A 3 10.06 -8.95 5.80
CA GLY A 3 8.78 -8.87 6.51
C GLY A 3 8.87 -8.98 8.04
N ASN A 4 10.06 -8.94 8.62
CA ASN A 4 10.18 -9.00 10.07
C ASN A 4 9.60 -7.75 10.72
N ILE A 5 8.73 -7.95 11.71
CA ILE A 5 8.19 -6.86 12.53
C ILE A 5 9.23 -6.53 13.61
N LEU A 6 9.86 -5.37 13.49
CA LEU A 6 10.92 -4.92 14.40
C LEU A 6 10.36 -4.25 15.66
N ALA A 7 9.18 -3.63 15.56
CA ALA A 7 8.50 -2.99 16.68
C ALA A 7 6.98 -3.00 16.43
N LEU A 8 6.22 -3.21 17.49
CA LEU A 8 4.76 -3.13 17.46
C LEU A 8 4.25 -2.71 18.83
N SER A 9 3.39 -1.70 18.85
CA SER A 9 2.67 -1.29 20.05
C SER A 9 1.16 -1.41 19.80
N GLY A 10 0.51 -2.31 20.49
CA GLY A 10 -0.94 -2.52 20.43
C GLY A 10 -1.74 -1.66 21.40
N GLY A 11 -1.07 -1.05 22.38
CA GLY A 11 -1.68 -0.24 23.42
C GLY A 11 -0.68 0.15 24.50
N TYR A 12 -1.13 0.90 25.49
CA TYR A 12 -0.29 1.38 26.59
C TYR A 12 0.13 0.28 27.56
N SER A 13 -0.80 -0.63 27.92
CA SER A 13 -0.56 -1.72 28.87
C SER A 13 -1.53 -2.88 28.61
N PHE A 14 -1.01 -4.08 28.52
CA PHE A 14 -1.79 -5.32 28.37
C PHE A 14 -2.77 -5.52 29.53
N HIS A 15 -2.33 -5.27 30.77
CA HIS A 15 -3.18 -5.40 31.97
C HIS A 15 -4.39 -4.44 31.97
N LYS A 16 -4.28 -3.29 31.31
CA LYS A 16 -5.40 -2.34 31.17
C LYS A 16 -6.32 -2.67 29.99
N SER A 17 -5.79 -3.28 28.94
CA SER A 17 -6.55 -3.68 27.76
C SER A 17 -5.75 -4.69 26.94
N GLU A 18 -6.29 -5.89 26.81
CA GLU A 18 -5.74 -6.96 25.96
C GLU A 18 -5.97 -6.68 24.46
N PHE A 19 -6.87 -5.75 24.13
CA PHE A 19 -7.20 -5.40 22.76
C PHE A 19 -6.02 -4.74 22.05
N ASN A 20 -5.43 -5.46 21.08
CA ASN A 20 -4.30 -4.99 20.31
C ASN A 20 -4.76 -4.10 19.16
N ARG A 21 -4.51 -2.80 19.27
CA ARG A 21 -4.95 -1.79 18.30
C ARG A 21 -4.19 -1.83 16.97
N ALA A 22 -3.01 -2.44 16.93
CA ALA A 22 -2.25 -2.57 15.69
C ALA A 22 -2.75 -3.72 14.81
N THR A 23 -3.28 -4.80 15.41
CA THR A 23 -3.66 -6.02 14.70
C THR A 23 -5.16 -6.31 14.70
N GLN A 24 -5.92 -5.74 15.65
CA GLN A 24 -7.35 -6.01 15.81
C GLN A 24 -8.23 -4.81 15.50
N ALA A 25 -7.77 -3.57 15.79
CA ALA A 25 -8.56 -2.38 15.51
C ALA A 25 -8.61 -2.09 14.01
N LYS A 26 -9.81 -2.15 13.45
CA LYS A 26 -10.09 -1.70 12.08
C LYS A 26 -10.43 -0.21 12.12
N ARG A 27 -9.69 0.61 11.39
CA ARG A 27 -9.83 2.08 11.32
C ARG A 27 -9.84 2.54 9.88
N GLN A 28 -10.49 3.66 9.62
CA GLN A 28 -10.46 4.31 8.30
C GLN A 28 -9.05 4.84 8.01
N PRO A 29 -8.38 4.37 6.96
CA PRO A 29 -7.06 4.87 6.59
C PRO A 29 -7.09 6.31 6.04
N GLY A 30 -8.24 6.78 5.59
CA GLY A 30 -8.36 8.07 4.94
C GLY A 30 -7.41 8.19 3.75
N SER A 31 -6.75 9.33 3.61
CA SER A 31 -5.84 9.59 2.50
C SER A 31 -4.62 8.66 2.41
N ALA A 32 -4.33 7.86 3.44
CA ALA A 32 -3.30 6.83 3.37
C ALA A 32 -3.68 5.66 2.44
N PHE A 33 -4.95 5.54 2.04
CA PHE A 33 -5.39 4.58 1.02
C PHE A 33 -5.14 5.06 -0.43
N LYS A 34 -4.99 6.36 -0.65
CA LYS A 34 -4.81 6.93 -2.00
C LYS A 34 -3.69 6.30 -2.82
N PRO A 35 -2.51 5.93 -2.27
CA PRO A 35 -1.48 5.25 -3.07
C PRO A 35 -1.98 4.00 -3.78
N ILE A 36 -2.90 3.22 -3.18
CA ILE A 36 -3.51 2.05 -3.84
C ILE A 36 -4.39 2.47 -5.01
N VAL A 37 -5.19 3.53 -4.86
CA VAL A 37 -6.02 4.08 -5.95
C VAL A 37 -5.17 4.56 -7.12
N TYR A 38 -4.09 5.29 -6.82
CA TYR A 38 -3.18 5.82 -7.84
C TYR A 38 -2.36 4.70 -8.50
N LEU A 39 -2.00 3.67 -7.74
CA LEU A 39 -1.32 2.49 -8.27
C LEU A 39 -2.24 1.69 -9.22
N ALA A 40 -3.53 1.55 -8.89
CA ALA A 40 -4.52 0.98 -9.79
C ALA A 40 -4.62 1.78 -11.10
N ALA A 41 -4.60 3.12 -11.02
CA ALA A 41 -4.61 3.95 -12.20
C ALA A 41 -3.33 3.81 -13.05
N LEU A 42 -2.17 3.75 -12.43
CA LEU A 42 -0.90 3.48 -13.13
C LEU A 42 -0.96 2.12 -13.86
N ASN A 43 -1.56 1.11 -13.23
CA ASN A 43 -1.76 -0.21 -13.84
C ASN A 43 -2.70 -0.18 -15.05
N GLU A 44 -3.67 0.73 -15.07
CA GLU A 44 -4.58 0.99 -16.21
C GLU A 44 -3.95 1.91 -17.27
N GLY A 45 -2.64 2.13 -17.25
CA GLY A 45 -1.90 2.90 -18.26
C GLY A 45 -1.88 4.42 -18.03
N TYR A 46 -2.39 4.91 -16.90
CA TYR A 46 -2.19 6.31 -16.54
C TYR A 46 -0.73 6.55 -16.17
N THR A 47 -0.31 7.81 -16.26
CA THR A 47 1.06 8.24 -15.95
C THR A 47 1.04 9.32 -14.86
N PRO A 48 2.16 9.54 -14.17
CA PRO A 48 2.27 10.66 -13.23
C PRO A 48 1.94 12.04 -13.84
N SER A 49 2.11 12.19 -15.16
CA SER A 49 1.84 13.43 -15.92
C SER A 49 0.41 13.51 -16.45
N THR A 50 -0.39 12.46 -16.34
CA THR A 50 -1.79 12.47 -16.79
C THR A 50 -2.56 13.59 -16.09
N LEU A 51 -3.27 14.41 -16.88
CA LEU A 51 -4.07 15.52 -16.36
C LEU A 51 -5.42 15.02 -15.87
N ILE A 52 -5.74 15.38 -14.62
CA ILE A 52 -7.02 15.12 -13.97
C ILE A 52 -7.62 16.46 -13.55
N LEU A 53 -8.92 16.65 -13.80
CA LEU A 53 -9.61 17.88 -13.46
C LEU A 53 -9.92 17.95 -11.96
N ASP A 54 -9.43 18.98 -11.29
CA ASP A 54 -9.78 19.32 -9.91
C ASP A 54 -10.87 20.43 -9.94
N ALA A 55 -12.13 20.01 -9.93
CA ALA A 55 -13.31 20.84 -10.01
C ALA A 55 -14.47 20.19 -9.29
N PRO A 56 -15.56 20.88 -8.99
CA PRO A 56 -16.74 20.32 -8.33
C PRO A 56 -17.19 19.01 -8.96
N TYR A 57 -17.55 18.05 -8.11
CA TYR A 57 -18.00 16.74 -8.54
C TYR A 57 -19.25 16.34 -7.75
N VAL A 58 -20.23 15.79 -8.47
CA VAL A 58 -21.48 15.33 -7.88
C VAL A 58 -21.72 13.91 -8.35
N VAL A 59 -21.92 13.02 -7.40
CA VAL A 59 -22.20 11.60 -7.65
C VAL A 59 -23.64 11.33 -7.30
N ASP A 60 -24.40 10.78 -8.25
CA ASP A 60 -25.71 10.22 -8.01
C ASP A 60 -25.56 8.85 -7.34
N GLN A 61 -26.17 8.67 -6.18
CA GLN A 61 -26.08 7.44 -5.41
C GLN A 61 -27.28 6.50 -5.64
N GLY A 62 -28.18 6.89 -6.53
CA GLY A 62 -29.38 6.12 -6.88
C GLY A 62 -30.66 6.69 -6.27
N PRO A 63 -31.83 6.10 -6.61
CA PRO A 63 -33.12 6.60 -6.20
C PRO A 63 -33.26 6.68 -4.68
N GLY A 64 -33.76 7.80 -4.19
CA GLY A 64 -34.03 8.03 -2.76
C GLY A 64 -32.82 8.39 -1.90
N LEU A 65 -31.61 8.37 -2.47
CA LEU A 65 -30.38 8.77 -1.77
C LEU A 65 -29.97 10.21 -2.14
N PRO A 66 -29.45 11.00 -1.18
CA PRO A 66 -28.92 12.33 -1.48
C PRO A 66 -27.70 12.22 -2.41
N LYS A 67 -27.56 13.19 -3.30
CA LYS A 67 -26.35 13.27 -4.15
C LYS A 67 -25.12 13.51 -3.29
N TRP A 68 -24.09 12.69 -3.47
CA TRP A 68 -22.82 12.85 -2.77
C TRP A 68 -21.96 13.93 -3.46
N LYS A 69 -21.51 14.90 -2.68
CA LYS A 69 -20.69 16.03 -3.14
C LYS A 69 -19.37 16.03 -2.35
N PRO A 70 -18.36 15.27 -2.79
CA PRO A 70 -17.05 15.36 -2.17
C PRO A 70 -16.43 16.75 -2.33
N SER A 71 -15.61 17.17 -1.37
CA SER A 71 -14.82 18.41 -1.44
C SER A 71 -13.34 18.15 -1.17
N ASN A 72 -12.49 19.09 -1.60
CA ASN A 72 -11.11 19.17 -1.15
C ASN A 72 -11.07 19.72 0.29
N TYR A 73 -9.99 19.43 1.01
CA TYR A 73 -9.82 19.93 2.40
C TYR A 73 -9.82 21.46 2.49
N THR A 74 -9.33 22.14 1.45
CA THR A 74 -9.26 23.60 1.36
C THR A 74 -10.53 24.23 0.79
N ASP A 75 -11.52 23.42 0.35
CA ASP A 75 -12.71 23.84 -0.41
C ASP A 75 -12.41 24.64 -1.70
N GLU A 76 -11.16 24.57 -2.18
CA GLU A 76 -10.70 25.22 -3.41
C GLU A 76 -10.58 24.23 -4.57
N PHE A 77 -10.63 24.76 -5.79
CA PHE A 77 -10.51 24.01 -7.04
C PHE A 77 -9.32 24.54 -7.84
N TYR A 78 -8.55 23.63 -8.46
CA TYR A 78 -7.28 23.96 -9.09
C TYR A 78 -7.24 23.65 -10.59
N GLY A 79 -8.38 23.25 -11.18
CA GLY A 79 -8.49 22.96 -12.60
C GLY A 79 -7.73 21.71 -13.04
N LEU A 80 -7.28 21.70 -14.30
CA LEU A 80 -6.48 20.60 -14.84
C LEU A 80 -5.11 20.55 -14.18
N THR A 81 -4.85 19.45 -13.50
CA THR A 81 -3.65 19.25 -12.68
C THR A 81 -3.11 17.83 -12.89
N THR A 82 -1.79 17.66 -12.84
CA THR A 82 -1.18 16.34 -13.03
C THR A 82 -1.56 15.36 -11.92
N MET A 83 -1.64 14.08 -12.25
CA MET A 83 -1.90 12.99 -11.31
C MET A 83 -0.88 13.00 -10.16
N ARG A 84 0.39 13.28 -10.44
CA ARG A 84 1.44 13.50 -9.43
C ARG A 84 1.05 14.57 -8.41
N THR A 85 0.66 15.75 -8.86
CA THR A 85 0.24 16.85 -7.97
C THR A 85 -1.00 16.46 -7.16
N GLY A 86 -1.91 15.68 -7.74
CA GLY A 86 -3.11 15.18 -7.07
C GLY A 86 -2.80 14.38 -5.80
N ILE A 87 -1.85 13.45 -5.87
CA ILE A 87 -1.43 12.68 -4.69
C ILE A 87 -0.56 13.51 -3.75
N GLU A 88 0.37 14.32 -4.27
CA GLU A 88 1.24 15.18 -3.47
C GLU A 88 0.45 16.16 -2.60
N LYS A 89 -0.59 16.77 -3.15
CA LYS A 89 -1.48 17.73 -2.46
C LYS A 89 -2.70 17.07 -1.83
N SER A 90 -2.83 15.74 -1.95
CA SER A 90 -3.96 14.97 -1.38
C SER A 90 -5.33 15.42 -1.89
N ARG A 91 -5.47 15.78 -3.18
CA ARG A 91 -6.71 16.28 -3.77
C ARG A 91 -7.80 15.20 -3.78
N ASN A 92 -8.91 15.46 -3.11
CA ASN A 92 -10.00 14.50 -3.00
C ASN A 92 -10.78 14.39 -4.32
N LEU A 93 -11.10 15.51 -4.94
CA LEU A 93 -11.89 15.55 -6.18
C LEU A 93 -11.19 14.85 -7.33
N MET A 94 -9.86 15.04 -7.46
CA MET A 94 -9.06 14.34 -8.44
C MET A 94 -9.06 12.82 -8.19
N THR A 95 -8.95 12.41 -6.92
CA THR A 95 -8.97 10.99 -6.53
C THR A 95 -10.30 10.34 -6.87
N VAL A 96 -11.43 10.99 -6.55
CA VAL A 96 -12.77 10.47 -6.86
C VAL A 96 -13.01 10.39 -8.36
N ARG A 97 -12.60 11.42 -9.13
CA ARG A 97 -12.69 11.39 -10.61
C ARG A 97 -11.86 10.27 -11.21
N LEU A 98 -10.66 10.09 -10.71
CA LEU A 98 -9.76 9.01 -11.13
C LEU A 98 -10.42 7.65 -10.84
N ALA A 99 -10.90 7.45 -9.62
CA ALA A 99 -11.58 6.23 -9.20
C ALA A 99 -12.83 5.93 -10.05
N ASN A 100 -13.64 6.95 -10.34
CA ASN A 100 -14.79 6.79 -11.22
C ASN A 100 -14.39 6.40 -12.65
N LYS A 101 -13.27 6.93 -13.14
CA LYS A 101 -12.81 6.71 -14.51
C LYS A 101 -12.21 5.33 -14.73
N ILE A 102 -11.43 4.83 -13.75
CA ILE A 102 -10.84 3.48 -13.81
C ILE A 102 -11.78 2.40 -13.30
N GLY A 103 -12.83 2.76 -12.56
CA GLY A 103 -13.76 1.85 -11.89
C GLY A 103 -13.26 1.40 -10.52
N MET A 104 -14.18 1.33 -9.57
CA MET A 104 -13.87 0.87 -8.20
C MET A 104 -13.45 -0.60 -8.16
N GLU A 105 -13.91 -1.41 -9.09
CA GLU A 105 -13.54 -2.82 -9.19
C GLU A 105 -12.03 -2.99 -9.39
N ASN A 106 -11.40 -2.22 -10.28
CA ASN A 106 -9.96 -2.24 -10.50
C ASN A 106 -9.18 -1.80 -9.25
N ILE A 107 -9.74 -0.85 -8.49
CA ILE A 107 -9.15 -0.42 -7.21
C ILE A 107 -9.25 -1.52 -6.16
N LEU A 108 -10.39 -2.19 -6.04
CA LEU A 108 -10.59 -3.30 -5.10
C LEU A 108 -9.71 -4.51 -5.48
N ASN A 109 -9.59 -4.82 -6.76
CA ASN A 109 -8.69 -5.85 -7.26
C ASN A 109 -7.21 -5.52 -6.93
N MET A 110 -6.81 -4.25 -7.08
CA MET A 110 -5.49 -3.82 -6.66
C MET A 110 -5.32 -3.94 -5.14
N ALA A 111 -6.28 -3.48 -4.34
CA ALA A 111 -6.26 -3.60 -2.88
C ALA A 111 -6.14 -5.07 -2.41
N SER A 112 -6.87 -5.98 -3.06
CA SER A 112 -6.81 -7.43 -2.79
C SER A 112 -5.40 -8.00 -2.98
N LYS A 113 -4.67 -7.58 -4.01
CA LYS A 113 -3.27 -7.98 -4.22
C LYS A 113 -2.37 -7.58 -3.05
N PHE A 114 -2.71 -6.51 -2.33
CA PHE A 114 -2.02 -6.05 -1.12
C PHE A 114 -2.58 -6.65 0.16
N ASN A 115 -3.41 -7.72 0.08
CA ASN A 115 -4.11 -8.38 1.18
C ASN A 115 -5.13 -7.47 1.91
N ILE A 116 -5.65 -6.46 1.22
CA ILE A 116 -6.74 -5.62 1.70
C ILE A 116 -8.04 -6.15 1.08
N ASN A 117 -8.61 -7.20 1.70
CA ASN A 117 -9.76 -7.94 1.15
C ASN A 117 -11.09 -7.55 1.80
N GLU A 118 -11.07 -6.88 2.94
CA GLU A 118 -12.25 -6.57 3.71
C GLU A 118 -12.33 -5.08 4.04
N GLY A 119 -13.55 -4.63 4.33
CA GLY A 119 -13.79 -3.27 4.83
C GLY A 119 -13.88 -2.20 3.74
N PHE A 120 -13.83 -2.60 2.46
CA PHE A 120 -14.02 -1.71 1.31
C PHE A 120 -15.11 -2.25 0.38
N ASP A 121 -16.11 -1.43 0.08
CA ASP A 121 -17.21 -1.73 -0.82
C ASP A 121 -16.99 -1.10 -2.21
N ASN A 122 -17.78 -1.52 -3.19
CA ASN A 122 -17.79 -0.91 -4.53
C ASN A 122 -18.53 0.44 -4.55
N LYS A 123 -18.05 1.41 -3.74
CA LYS A 123 -18.56 2.77 -3.66
C LYS A 123 -17.42 3.77 -3.86
N LEU A 124 -17.67 4.84 -4.61
CA LEU A 124 -16.63 5.86 -4.91
C LEU A 124 -16.04 6.52 -3.65
N SER A 125 -16.80 6.62 -2.55
CA SER A 125 -16.30 7.15 -1.27
C SER A 125 -15.13 6.31 -0.71
N MET A 126 -15.08 5.00 -1.00
CA MET A 126 -14.00 4.12 -0.58
C MET A 126 -12.63 4.53 -1.16
N SER A 127 -12.62 5.21 -2.31
CA SER A 127 -11.38 5.74 -2.90
C SER A 127 -10.70 6.80 -2.02
N LEU A 128 -11.44 7.43 -1.13
CA LEU A 128 -10.91 8.38 -0.15
C LEU A 128 -10.51 7.73 1.19
N GLY A 129 -10.59 6.38 1.27
CA GLY A 129 -10.25 5.62 2.46
C GLY A 129 -11.31 5.64 3.55
N SER A 130 -12.59 5.69 3.18
CA SER A 130 -13.72 5.56 4.13
C SER A 130 -13.98 4.12 4.57
N GLY A 131 -13.35 3.13 3.93
CA GLY A 131 -13.32 1.75 4.40
C GLY A 131 -12.48 1.57 5.66
N VAL A 132 -12.40 0.35 6.17
CA VAL A 132 -11.68 0.06 7.42
C VAL A 132 -10.59 -1.00 7.21
N ILE A 133 -9.44 -0.78 7.84
CA ILE A 133 -8.25 -1.66 7.73
C ILE A 133 -7.49 -1.64 9.07
N THR A 134 -6.74 -2.69 9.37
CA THR A 134 -5.82 -2.68 10.51
C THR A 134 -4.54 -1.90 10.19
N LEU A 135 -3.88 -1.37 11.22
CA LEU A 135 -2.59 -0.71 11.07
C LEU A 135 -1.54 -1.67 10.48
N ARG A 136 -1.53 -2.93 10.93
CA ARG A 136 -0.62 -3.95 10.42
C ARG A 136 -0.78 -4.15 8.91
N ASP A 137 -2.01 -4.30 8.42
CA ASP A 137 -2.27 -4.61 7.02
C ASP A 137 -1.95 -3.40 6.12
N LEU A 138 -2.27 -2.18 6.58
CA LEU A 138 -1.88 -0.95 5.88
C LEU A 138 -0.35 -0.80 5.83
N THR A 139 0.35 -1.06 6.95
CA THR A 139 1.83 -1.02 7.00
C THR A 139 2.44 -2.05 6.05
N ASN A 140 1.87 -3.26 6.00
CA ASN A 140 2.32 -4.30 5.08
C ASN A 140 2.13 -3.89 3.61
N ALA A 141 1.03 -3.22 3.26
CA ALA A 141 0.81 -2.71 1.92
C ALA A 141 1.89 -1.68 1.50
N TYR A 142 2.24 -0.76 2.41
CA TYR A 142 3.34 0.18 2.17
C TYR A 142 4.71 -0.52 2.08
N ALA A 143 4.94 -1.56 2.88
CA ALA A 143 6.16 -2.35 2.83
C ALA A 143 6.32 -3.08 1.48
N ILE A 144 5.25 -3.58 0.88
CA ILE A 144 5.24 -4.18 -0.46
C ILE A 144 5.65 -3.13 -1.51
N ILE A 145 5.10 -1.91 -1.45
CA ILE A 145 5.49 -0.82 -2.36
C ILE A 145 6.98 -0.50 -2.19
N ALA A 146 7.44 -0.34 -0.95
CA ALA A 146 8.84 -0.05 -0.63
C ALA A 146 9.80 -1.17 -1.05
N ASN A 147 9.31 -2.42 -1.14
CA ASN A 147 10.05 -3.58 -1.62
C ASN A 147 9.97 -3.77 -3.14
N GLY A 148 9.67 -2.71 -3.88
CA GLY A 148 9.59 -2.76 -5.35
C GLY A 148 8.43 -3.58 -5.89
N GLY A 149 7.34 -3.71 -5.13
CA GLY A 149 6.15 -4.46 -5.53
C GLY A 149 6.20 -5.96 -5.22
N LYS A 150 7.28 -6.45 -4.60
CA LYS A 150 7.41 -7.86 -4.21
C LYS A 150 6.61 -8.12 -2.92
N LYS A 151 5.90 -9.24 -2.89
CA LYS A 151 5.11 -9.70 -1.73
C LYS A 151 5.97 -9.79 -0.47
N ILE A 152 5.44 -9.29 0.62
CA ILE A 152 6.03 -9.41 1.95
C ILE A 152 4.99 -10.02 2.88
N GLU A 153 5.39 -11.02 3.65
CA GLU A 153 4.60 -11.57 4.74
C GLU A 153 5.16 -11.09 6.07
N SER A 154 4.30 -10.42 6.84
CA SER A 154 4.67 -9.94 8.18
C SER A 154 4.98 -11.10 9.12
N LYS A 155 6.15 -11.08 9.76
CA LYS A 155 6.62 -12.16 10.65
C LYS A 155 7.00 -11.62 12.01
N PHE A 156 6.49 -12.25 13.07
CA PHE A 156 6.88 -12.02 14.47
C PHE A 156 7.98 -12.99 14.92
N ILE A 157 7.99 -14.21 14.37
CA ILE A 157 8.89 -15.28 14.76
C ILE A 157 9.80 -15.57 13.59
N THR A 158 11.10 -15.35 13.76
CA THR A 158 12.11 -15.62 12.73
C THR A 158 12.71 -17.01 12.85
N SER A 159 12.86 -17.52 14.06
CA SER A 159 13.41 -18.86 14.30
C SER A 159 12.92 -19.44 15.60
N ILE A 160 12.84 -20.77 15.65
CA ILE A 160 12.47 -21.56 16.85
C ILE A 160 13.61 -22.52 17.14
N TYR A 161 14.01 -22.60 18.41
CA TYR A 161 15.07 -23.49 18.90
C TYR A 161 14.49 -24.47 19.91
N ASN A 162 15.04 -25.69 19.97
CA ASN A 162 14.73 -26.63 21.03
C ASN A 162 15.52 -26.31 22.30
N ARG A 163 15.25 -27.05 23.41
CA ARG A 163 15.95 -26.88 24.71
C ARG A 163 17.46 -27.12 24.65
N ASN A 164 17.95 -27.80 23.60
CA ASN A 164 19.37 -28.12 23.40
C ASN A 164 20.07 -27.07 22.51
N GLY A 165 19.39 -25.98 22.13
CA GLY A 165 19.93 -24.94 21.27
C GLY A 165 19.88 -25.28 19.76
N ASN A 166 19.34 -26.42 19.37
CA ASN A 166 19.22 -26.79 17.96
C ASN A 166 18.03 -26.05 17.34
N LYS A 167 18.27 -25.41 16.18
CA LYS A 167 17.23 -24.70 15.44
C LYS A 167 16.24 -25.70 14.84
N ILE A 168 14.95 -25.61 15.23
CA ILE A 168 13.85 -26.45 14.72
C ILE A 168 13.26 -25.82 13.46
N ARG A 169 13.14 -24.47 13.43
CA ARG A 169 12.53 -23.73 12.33
C ARG A 169 13.29 -22.45 12.10
N ASP A 170 13.50 -22.15 10.83
CA ASP A 170 14.01 -20.86 10.38
C ASP A 170 13.09 -20.34 9.27
N THR A 171 12.47 -19.17 9.49
CA THR A 171 11.58 -18.53 8.55
C THR A 171 12.33 -17.56 7.63
N SER A 172 13.63 -17.35 7.87
CA SER A 172 14.49 -16.48 7.06
C SER A 172 15.06 -17.21 5.83
N LEU A 173 15.12 -18.55 5.90
CA LEU A 173 15.64 -19.36 4.80
C LEU A 173 14.61 -19.44 3.66
N LYS A 174 14.98 -18.94 2.50
CA LYS A 174 14.29 -19.26 1.25
C LYS A 174 14.46 -20.75 1.00
N LYS A 175 13.38 -21.48 0.76
CA LYS A 175 13.48 -22.88 0.33
C LYS A 175 14.07 -22.89 -1.07
N CYS A 176 15.26 -23.42 -1.20
CA CYS A 176 15.83 -23.78 -2.48
C CYS A 176 15.55 -25.26 -2.71
N ASN A 177 14.61 -25.60 -3.58
CA ASN A 177 14.22 -26.99 -3.85
C ASN A 177 15.33 -27.74 -4.65
N GLU A 178 16.20 -27.01 -5.32
CA GLU A 178 17.27 -27.56 -6.18
C GLU A 178 18.67 -27.45 -5.55
N CYS A 179 18.77 -26.93 -4.31
CA CYS A 179 20.06 -26.74 -3.64
C CYS A 179 20.55 -27.99 -2.89
N ILE A 180 19.79 -29.09 -2.84
CA ILE A 180 20.21 -30.37 -2.28
C ILE A 180 20.77 -31.19 -3.44
N ILE A 181 22.08 -31.07 -3.68
CA ILE A 181 22.78 -31.84 -4.69
C ILE A 181 23.62 -32.87 -3.94
N ASP A 182 23.23 -34.15 -4.01
CA ASP A 182 23.98 -35.27 -3.44
C ASP A 182 25.31 -35.54 -4.19
N SER A 183 25.51 -34.90 -5.36
CA SER A 183 26.75 -34.98 -6.13
C SER A 183 27.00 -33.65 -6.87
N ILE A 184 28.25 -33.21 -6.95
CA ILE A 184 28.65 -31.99 -7.68
C ILE A 184 28.45 -32.26 -9.18
N PRO A 185 27.49 -31.59 -9.88
CA PRO A 185 27.36 -31.79 -11.32
C PRO A 185 28.51 -31.15 -12.05
N LEU A 186 28.92 -31.76 -13.18
CA LEU A 186 29.98 -31.26 -14.09
C LEU A 186 29.66 -29.90 -14.72
N LYS A 187 28.42 -29.44 -14.62
CA LYS A 187 27.94 -28.10 -14.98
C LYS A 187 27.24 -27.51 -13.77
N ILE A 188 27.79 -26.43 -13.21
CA ILE A 188 27.14 -25.63 -12.19
C ILE A 188 26.17 -24.72 -12.93
N GLU A 189 24.90 -25.09 -13.00
CA GLU A 189 23.84 -24.16 -13.37
C GLU A 189 23.49 -23.32 -12.12
N ILE A 190 23.47 -22.00 -12.28
CA ILE A 190 23.05 -21.10 -11.21
C ILE A 190 21.59 -21.44 -10.88
N PRO A 191 21.27 -21.83 -9.63
CA PRO A 191 19.90 -22.18 -9.26
C PRO A 191 18.97 -21.01 -9.59
N ASN A 192 17.93 -21.30 -10.35
CA ASN A 192 16.89 -20.31 -10.66
C ASN A 192 16.11 -20.06 -9.36
N LEU A 193 16.32 -18.91 -8.76
CA LEU A 193 15.47 -18.44 -7.68
C LEU A 193 14.21 -17.90 -8.34
N ASP A 194 13.08 -18.61 -8.22
CA ASP A 194 11.77 -18.19 -8.70
C ASP A 194 11.40 -16.84 -8.07
N GLU A 195 11.92 -15.75 -8.65
CA GLU A 195 11.63 -14.39 -8.20
C GLU A 195 10.29 -13.87 -8.76
N GLU A 196 9.79 -14.50 -9.84
CA GLU A 196 8.58 -14.02 -10.54
C GLU A 196 7.28 -14.34 -9.79
N GLU A 197 7.21 -15.43 -9.01
CA GLU A 197 5.97 -15.81 -8.32
C GLU A 197 5.55 -14.88 -7.16
N ASN A 198 6.36 -13.91 -6.79
CA ASN A 198 6.12 -13.04 -5.63
C ASN A 198 5.81 -11.57 -5.99
N LEU A 199 5.58 -11.23 -7.25
CA LEU A 199 5.21 -9.87 -7.64
C LEU A 199 3.73 -9.62 -7.40
N VAL A 200 3.44 -8.62 -6.56
CA VAL A 200 2.09 -8.07 -6.32
C VAL A 200 1.76 -7.04 -7.40
N VAL A 201 2.77 -6.24 -7.78
CA VAL A 201 2.67 -5.20 -8.78
C VAL A 201 4.01 -5.05 -9.53
N ASP A 202 3.94 -4.62 -10.80
CA ASP A 202 5.12 -4.36 -11.62
C ASP A 202 6.09 -3.40 -10.90
N PRO A 203 7.40 -3.73 -10.80
CA PRO A 203 8.39 -2.88 -10.13
C PRO A 203 8.47 -1.46 -10.69
N ARG A 204 8.17 -1.26 -11.98
CA ARG A 204 8.13 0.06 -12.61
C ARG A 204 7.01 0.92 -12.04
N LEU A 205 5.83 0.31 -11.76
CA LEU A 205 4.70 0.99 -11.15
C LEU A 205 4.97 1.27 -9.66
N ALA A 206 5.59 0.32 -8.95
CA ALA A 206 6.03 0.51 -7.58
C ALA A 206 7.03 1.68 -7.46
N TYR A 207 7.97 1.80 -8.40
CA TYR A 207 8.88 2.94 -8.47
C TYR A 207 8.13 4.26 -8.74
N GLN A 208 7.19 4.28 -9.70
CA GLN A 208 6.44 5.49 -10.02
C GLN A 208 5.63 6.00 -8.83
N ILE A 209 4.91 5.11 -8.13
CA ILE A 209 4.14 5.52 -6.96
C ILE A 209 5.03 5.97 -5.80
N THR A 210 6.18 5.32 -5.59
CA THR A 210 7.19 5.73 -4.61
C THR A 210 7.69 7.14 -4.91
N SER A 211 8.09 7.41 -6.15
CA SER A 211 8.52 8.75 -6.59
C SER A 211 7.44 9.82 -6.42
N MET A 212 6.15 9.46 -6.65
CA MET A 212 5.04 10.37 -6.37
C MET A 212 4.86 10.62 -4.86
N MET A 213 5.08 9.61 -4.01
CA MET A 213 5.01 9.72 -2.55
C MET A 213 6.21 10.48 -1.97
N GLU A 214 7.40 10.42 -2.57
CA GLU A 214 8.52 11.32 -2.23
C GLU A 214 8.12 12.79 -2.46
N GLY A 215 7.37 13.07 -3.52
CA GLY A 215 6.83 14.39 -3.80
C GLY A 215 5.89 14.92 -2.70
N VAL A 216 5.20 14.04 -1.97
CA VAL A 216 4.40 14.42 -0.79
C VAL A 216 5.26 15.09 0.28
N ILE A 217 6.49 14.58 0.48
CA ILE A 217 7.46 15.12 1.44
C ILE A 217 8.12 16.38 0.86
N GLN A 218 8.54 16.34 -0.39
CA GLN A 218 9.32 17.43 -0.99
C GLN A 218 8.50 18.68 -1.27
N ARG A 219 7.25 18.53 -1.73
CA ARG A 219 6.40 19.62 -2.24
C ARG A 219 4.96 19.58 -1.74
N GLY A 220 4.58 18.47 -1.08
CA GLY A 220 3.20 18.15 -0.73
C GLY A 220 2.80 18.43 0.71
N THR A 221 1.86 17.63 1.19
CA THR A 221 1.23 17.80 2.51
C THR A 221 2.15 17.51 3.69
N ALA A 222 3.24 16.76 3.48
CA ALA A 222 4.21 16.40 4.52
C ALA A 222 5.53 17.18 4.40
N LYS A 223 5.53 18.37 3.80
CA LYS A 223 6.71 19.22 3.58
C LYS A 223 7.51 19.53 4.87
N LYS A 224 6.87 19.48 6.04
CA LYS A 224 7.54 19.64 7.34
C LYS A 224 8.60 18.55 7.64
N LEU A 225 8.53 17.40 6.95
CA LEU A 225 9.49 16.30 7.11
C LEU A 225 10.70 16.40 6.14
N LYS A 226 10.73 17.43 5.28
CA LYS A 226 11.78 17.59 4.29
C LYS A 226 13.18 17.78 4.90
N ASP A 227 13.23 18.38 6.09
CA ASP A 227 14.49 18.70 6.78
C ASP A 227 15.09 17.49 7.53
N LEU A 228 14.37 16.35 7.53
CA LEU A 228 14.96 15.09 7.97
C LEU A 228 15.90 14.59 6.87
N ASP A 229 17.17 14.48 7.17
CA ASP A 229 18.23 14.05 6.22
C ASP A 229 18.19 12.54 5.96
N VAL A 230 16.99 12.05 5.60
CA VAL A 230 16.73 10.65 5.22
C VAL A 230 15.75 10.58 4.05
N PRO A 231 15.90 9.63 3.12
CA PRO A 231 14.95 9.42 2.04
C PRO A 231 13.59 8.97 2.61
N ILE A 232 12.55 9.77 2.40
CA ILE A 232 11.19 9.47 2.89
C ILE A 232 10.20 9.56 1.74
N ALA A 233 9.38 8.52 1.61
CA ALA A 233 8.20 8.50 0.76
C ALA A 233 6.99 8.11 1.63
N GLY A 234 5.87 8.81 1.48
CA GLY A 234 4.71 8.53 2.31
C GLY A 234 3.45 9.29 1.91
N LYS A 235 2.38 8.97 2.61
CA LYS A 235 1.08 9.60 2.39
C LYS A 235 0.30 9.65 3.70
#